data_5747d6fdd77dc4b1dbc6f8f9af72c244
#
_entry.id   5747d6fdd77dc4b1dbc6f8f9af72c244
#
_cell.length_a   1.000
_cell.length_b   1.000
_cell.length_c   1.000
_cell.angle_alpha   90.00
_cell.angle_beta   90.00
_cell.angle_gamma   90.00
#
_symmetry.space_group_name_H-M   'P 1'
#
loop_
_entity.id
_entity.type
_entity.pdbx_description
1 polymer ?
#
loop_
_entity_poly.entity_id
_entity_poly.type
_entity_poly.pdbx_seq_one_letter_code
_entity_poly.pdbx_strand_id
1 'polypeptide(L)'
;GLHLGHAERHADWPTQPQHEFLADGVWHNHAYGRNMVYDHGHHGNAILSRHPILHEHNQDVTHLRFERRGLLHCIVEAPNLGRPLHCVCVHLSLFGRSRRRQMDALAKRLEALVPDDAPLIIAGDFNDWRNRAHDLLADRLGLVEVFAGVIGRPSRSFPSTLPMLRLDRIYTRGFNIERA
;
A
#
# COMPACT_ATOMS: atom_id res chain seq x y z
N GLY A 1 7.91 7.36 0.51
CA GLY A 1 7.45 8.67 0.02
C GLY A 1 8.20 9.06 -1.25
N LEU A 2 7.45 9.29 -2.32
CA LEU A 2 8.02 9.72 -3.59
C LEU A 2 8.13 11.25 -3.58
N HIS A 3 9.34 11.77 -3.47
CA HIS A 3 9.61 13.19 -3.59
C HIS A 3 10.00 13.53 -5.02
N LEU A 4 9.28 14.46 -5.66
CA LEU A 4 9.78 15.16 -6.82
C LEU A 4 10.73 16.26 -6.32
N GLY A 5 11.97 16.14 -6.74
CA GLY A 5 13.14 16.95 -6.49
C GLY A 5 13.05 18.22 -5.66
N HIS A 6 13.86 18.29 -4.65
CA HIS A 6 14.45 19.53 -4.19
C HIS A 6 15.56 19.91 -5.18
N ALA A 7 15.22 20.56 -6.28
CA ALA A 7 16.17 20.94 -7.32
C ALA A 7 17.35 21.78 -6.79
N GLU A 8 17.19 22.48 -5.66
CA GLU A 8 18.22 23.31 -5.05
C GLU A 8 19.13 22.57 -4.04
N ARG A 9 18.73 21.37 -3.55
CA ARG A 9 19.52 20.62 -2.57
C ARG A 9 20.15 19.34 -3.10
N HIS A 10 19.70 18.84 -4.25
CA HIS A 10 20.16 17.56 -4.82
C HIS A 10 20.21 17.68 -6.35
N ALA A 11 21.24 18.36 -6.86
CA ALA A 11 21.50 18.48 -8.29
C ALA A 11 21.60 17.11 -9.02
N ASP A 12 21.83 16.03 -8.26
CA ASP A 12 21.97 14.66 -8.76
C ASP A 12 20.68 13.82 -8.67
N TRP A 13 19.56 14.40 -8.25
CA TRP A 13 18.30 13.64 -8.19
C TRP A 13 17.65 13.57 -9.57
N PRO A 14 17.09 12.39 -9.94
CA PRO A 14 16.38 12.24 -11.20
C PRO A 14 15.26 13.27 -11.30
N THR A 15 15.16 13.96 -12.42
CA THR A 15 14.07 14.90 -12.74
C THR A 15 12.74 14.19 -12.97
N GLN A 16 12.79 12.88 -13.26
CA GLN A 16 11.64 12.03 -13.47
C GLN A 16 11.03 11.57 -12.14
N PRO A 17 9.68 11.52 -11.99
CA PRO A 17 9.01 10.95 -10.82
C PRO A 17 9.46 9.51 -10.55
N GLN A 18 9.72 9.17 -9.29
CA GLN A 18 10.26 7.83 -8.93
C GLN A 18 9.38 6.67 -9.41
N HIS A 19 8.05 6.82 -9.40
CA HIS A 19 7.15 5.76 -9.85
C HIS A 19 7.23 5.57 -11.37
N GLU A 20 7.43 6.62 -12.16
CA GLU A 20 7.67 6.53 -13.60
C GLU A 20 9.04 5.92 -13.88
N PHE A 21 10.08 6.36 -13.19
CA PHE A 21 11.42 5.77 -13.29
C PHE A 21 11.42 4.27 -12.97
N LEU A 22 10.73 3.85 -11.89
CA LEU A 22 10.61 2.45 -11.52
C LEU A 22 9.72 1.64 -12.50
N ALA A 23 8.78 2.30 -13.15
CA ALA A 23 7.91 1.67 -14.15
C ALA A 23 8.63 1.46 -15.48
N ASP A 24 9.63 2.30 -15.79
CA ASP A 24 10.31 2.31 -17.09
C ASP A 24 10.98 0.96 -17.41
N GLY A 25 10.63 0.42 -18.57
CA GLY A 25 11.15 -0.84 -19.10
C GLY A 25 10.71 -2.13 -18.40
N VAL A 26 10.03 -2.07 -17.23
CA VAL A 26 9.64 -3.25 -16.43
C VAL A 26 8.13 -3.34 -16.22
N TRP A 27 7.48 -2.22 -15.87
CA TRP A 27 6.08 -2.16 -15.50
C TRP A 27 5.31 -1.25 -16.46
N HIS A 28 4.56 -1.85 -17.38
CA HIS A 28 3.87 -1.10 -18.45
C HIS A 28 2.69 -0.27 -17.95
N ASN A 29 2.17 -0.59 -16.76
CA ASN A 29 1.05 0.12 -16.16
C ASN A 29 1.42 0.59 -14.76
N HIS A 30 1.02 1.80 -14.40
CA HIS A 30 1.19 2.32 -13.05
C HIS A 30 0.01 3.21 -12.66
N ALA A 31 -0.27 3.24 -11.37
CA ALA A 31 -1.22 4.14 -10.74
C ALA A 31 -0.51 4.92 -9.62
N TYR A 32 -0.86 6.19 -9.45
CA TYR A 32 -0.26 7.03 -8.42
C TYR A 32 -1.31 7.86 -7.68
N GLY A 33 -1.49 7.54 -6.40
CA GLY A 33 -2.35 8.28 -5.47
C GLY A 33 -1.57 9.39 -4.77
N ARG A 34 -1.74 10.64 -5.24
CA ARG A 34 -1.09 11.81 -4.64
C ARG A 34 -1.76 12.17 -3.32
N ASN A 35 -1.02 12.13 -2.22
CA ASN A 35 -1.55 12.39 -0.87
C ASN A 35 -1.18 13.77 -0.34
N MET A 36 0.04 14.24 -0.62
CA MET A 36 0.53 15.55 -0.17
C MET A 36 1.29 16.24 -1.28
N VAL A 37 1.04 17.54 -1.42
CA VAL A 37 1.75 18.42 -2.36
C VAL A 37 2.51 19.44 -1.53
N TYR A 38 3.77 19.66 -1.90
CA TYR A 38 4.67 20.69 -1.37
C TYR A 38 5.08 21.63 -2.50
N ASP A 39 5.67 22.75 -2.18
CA ASP A 39 6.14 23.72 -3.19
C ASP A 39 7.13 23.10 -4.19
N HIS A 40 7.91 22.11 -3.75
CA HIS A 40 8.98 21.49 -4.53
C HIS A 40 8.77 19.98 -4.73
N GLY A 41 7.52 19.48 -4.67
CA GLY A 41 7.25 18.08 -4.92
C GLY A 41 5.97 17.55 -4.30
N HIS A 42 5.79 16.26 -4.37
CA HIS A 42 4.64 15.57 -3.76
C HIS A 42 5.03 14.17 -3.30
N HIS A 43 4.27 13.62 -2.38
CA HIS A 43 4.36 12.20 -2.05
C HIS A 43 2.98 11.53 -2.11
N GLY A 44 3.00 10.21 -2.28
CA GLY A 44 1.81 9.41 -2.37
C GLY A 44 2.11 7.91 -2.39
N ASN A 45 1.09 7.15 -2.71
CA ASN A 45 1.17 5.71 -2.91
C ASN A 45 1.26 5.41 -4.41
N ALA A 46 1.98 4.35 -4.78
CA ALA A 46 2.05 3.88 -6.16
C ALA A 46 1.81 2.39 -6.24
N ILE A 47 1.18 1.95 -7.32
CA ILE A 47 1.05 0.56 -7.72
C ILE A 47 1.59 0.44 -9.13
N LEU A 48 2.54 -0.47 -9.35
CA LEU A 48 3.12 -0.79 -10.63
C LEU A 48 2.66 -2.18 -11.05
N SER A 49 2.28 -2.36 -12.31
CA SER A 49 1.75 -3.62 -12.81
C SER A 49 2.25 -3.95 -14.23
N ARG A 50 2.53 -5.23 -14.48
CA ARG A 50 2.72 -5.75 -15.84
C ARG A 50 1.40 -5.91 -16.58
N HIS A 51 0.31 -6.04 -15.85
CA HIS A 51 -1.03 -6.20 -16.40
C HIS A 51 -1.78 -4.87 -16.39
N PRO A 52 -2.77 -4.70 -17.27
CA PRO A 52 -3.60 -3.49 -17.31
C PRO A 52 -4.25 -3.17 -15.97
N ILE A 53 -4.19 -1.91 -15.57
CA ILE A 53 -4.96 -1.38 -14.46
C ILE A 53 -6.31 -0.93 -15.03
N LEU A 54 -7.37 -1.65 -14.69
CA LEU A 54 -8.71 -1.43 -15.23
C LEU A 54 -9.42 -0.26 -14.55
N HIS A 55 -9.10 -0.03 -13.27
CA HIS A 55 -9.65 1.05 -12.47
C HIS A 55 -8.68 1.43 -11.37
N GLU A 56 -8.62 2.72 -11.04
CA GLU A 56 -7.84 3.25 -9.93
C GLU A 56 -8.62 4.32 -9.17
N HIS A 57 -8.44 4.36 -7.88
CA HIS A 57 -9.02 5.37 -7.02
C HIS A 57 -8.15 5.59 -5.77
N ASN A 58 -7.78 6.84 -5.52
CA ASN A 58 -7.08 7.23 -4.30
C ASN A 58 -8.05 7.92 -3.34
N GLN A 59 -8.37 7.27 -2.23
CA GLN A 59 -9.24 7.81 -1.19
C GLN A 59 -8.42 8.59 -0.17
N ASP A 60 -8.74 9.85 0.06
CA ASP A 60 -8.18 10.63 1.17
C ASP A 60 -8.70 10.08 2.51
N VAL A 61 -7.79 9.65 3.38
CA VAL A 61 -8.06 9.19 4.74
C VAL A 61 -7.30 10.02 5.77
N THR A 62 -6.97 11.24 5.42
CA THR A 62 -6.28 12.19 6.28
C THR A 62 -7.11 12.49 7.53
N HIS A 63 -6.52 12.28 8.69
CA HIS A 63 -7.11 12.66 9.98
C HIS A 63 -6.40 13.86 10.62
N LEU A 64 -5.08 13.98 10.38
CA LEU A 64 -4.24 15.06 10.88
C LEU A 64 -3.76 15.91 9.69
N ARG A 65 -3.98 17.22 9.73
CA ARG A 65 -3.68 18.12 8.60
C ARG A 65 -2.21 18.11 8.16
N PHE A 66 -1.30 17.86 9.10
CA PHE A 66 0.14 17.78 8.83
C PHE A 66 0.60 16.40 8.37
N GLU A 67 -0.29 15.39 8.39
CA GLU A 67 0.02 14.01 8.01
C GLU A 67 -1.02 13.53 7.00
N ARG A 68 -0.87 13.94 5.74
CA ARG A 68 -1.77 13.54 4.65
C ARG A 68 -1.58 12.08 4.29
N ARG A 69 -2.67 11.32 4.22
CA ARG A 69 -2.69 9.88 3.95
C ARG A 69 -3.79 9.52 2.96
N GLY A 70 -3.50 8.54 2.09
CA GLY A 70 -4.46 8.01 1.12
C GLY A 70 -4.42 6.50 1.06
N LEU A 71 -5.51 5.92 0.56
CA LEU A 71 -5.64 4.52 0.21
C LEU A 71 -5.74 4.44 -1.32
N LEU A 72 -4.69 3.98 -1.98
CA LEU A 72 -4.71 3.76 -3.43
C LEU A 72 -5.23 2.36 -3.70
N HIS A 73 -6.41 2.26 -4.29
CA HIS A 73 -7.05 1.02 -4.68
C HIS A 73 -7.10 0.90 -6.20
N CYS A 74 -6.51 -0.16 -6.72
CA CYS A 74 -6.51 -0.50 -8.14
C CYS A 74 -7.22 -1.83 -8.37
N ILE A 75 -7.93 -1.95 -9.49
CA ILE A 75 -8.42 -3.19 -10.04
C ILE A 75 -7.52 -3.53 -11.23
N VAL A 76 -6.82 -4.66 -11.14
CA VAL A 76 -5.81 -5.08 -12.11
C VAL A 76 -6.34 -6.31 -12.86
N GLU A 77 -6.16 -6.34 -14.16
CA GLU A 77 -6.41 -7.53 -14.95
C GLU A 77 -5.48 -8.66 -14.50
N ALA A 78 -6.04 -9.83 -14.22
CA ALA A 78 -5.28 -10.99 -13.76
C ALA A 78 -5.68 -12.25 -14.54
N PRO A 79 -5.17 -12.43 -15.76
CA PRO A 79 -5.60 -13.51 -16.66
C PRO A 79 -5.52 -14.89 -16.03
N ASN A 80 -4.49 -15.14 -15.21
CA ASN A 80 -4.26 -16.42 -14.55
C ASN A 80 -5.22 -16.70 -13.37
N LEU A 81 -5.94 -15.68 -12.88
CA LEU A 81 -6.89 -15.83 -11.76
C LEU A 81 -8.34 -15.98 -12.24
N GLY A 82 -8.60 -15.80 -13.55
CA GLY A 82 -9.95 -15.86 -14.13
C GLY A 82 -10.90 -14.75 -13.66
N ARG A 83 -10.40 -13.78 -12.87
CA ARG A 83 -11.12 -12.62 -12.34
C ARG A 83 -10.16 -11.48 -12.01
N PRO A 84 -10.64 -10.22 -11.97
CA PRO A 84 -9.78 -9.09 -11.63
C PRO A 84 -9.21 -9.22 -10.23
N LEU A 85 -7.96 -8.75 -10.06
CA LEU A 85 -7.25 -8.65 -8.79
C LEU A 85 -7.43 -7.26 -8.19
N HIS A 86 -7.90 -7.20 -6.95
CA HIS A 86 -7.92 -5.97 -6.18
C HIS A 86 -6.58 -5.76 -5.48
N CYS A 87 -5.95 -4.61 -5.71
CA CYS A 87 -4.68 -4.22 -5.10
C CYS A 87 -4.87 -2.92 -4.32
N VAL A 88 -4.45 -2.89 -3.06
CA VAL A 88 -4.52 -1.68 -2.24
C VAL A 88 -3.15 -1.34 -1.67
N CYS A 89 -2.68 -0.13 -1.94
CA CYS A 89 -1.45 0.40 -1.35
C CYS A 89 -1.81 1.39 -0.24
N VAL A 90 -1.21 1.20 0.93
CA VAL A 90 -1.47 2.01 2.12
C VAL A 90 -0.19 2.61 2.69
N HIS A 91 -0.32 3.79 3.28
CA HIS A 91 0.67 4.34 4.19
C HIS A 91 -0.09 4.98 5.34
N LEU A 92 -0.20 4.28 6.47
CA LEU A 92 -1.03 4.69 7.59
C LEU A 92 -0.28 5.63 8.53
N SER A 93 -1.05 6.27 9.42
CA SER A 93 -0.53 7.25 10.38
C SER A 93 0.39 6.63 11.43
N LEU A 94 1.40 7.38 11.83
CA LEU A 94 2.24 7.09 13.00
C LEU A 94 1.43 7.11 14.31
N PHE A 95 0.35 7.90 14.36
CA PHE A 95 -0.46 8.10 15.55
C PHE A 95 -1.56 7.04 15.67
N GLY A 96 -1.59 6.29 16.78
CA GLY A 96 -2.46 5.14 16.95
C GLY A 96 -3.95 5.42 16.78
N ARG A 97 -4.45 6.61 17.23
CA ARG A 97 -5.87 7.00 17.06
C ARG A 97 -6.23 7.27 15.61
N SER A 98 -5.35 7.98 14.88
CA SER A 98 -5.51 8.25 13.45
C SER A 98 -5.45 6.96 12.65
N ARG A 99 -4.45 6.13 12.93
CA ARG A 99 -4.28 4.82 12.29
C ARG A 99 -5.50 3.93 12.43
N ARG A 100 -6.10 3.86 13.63
CA ARG A 100 -7.34 3.09 13.85
C ARG A 100 -8.48 3.58 12.94
N ARG A 101 -8.69 4.90 12.83
CA ARG A 101 -9.71 5.46 11.94
C ARG A 101 -9.44 5.16 10.46
N GLN A 102 -8.18 5.20 10.06
CA GLN A 102 -7.76 4.86 8.70
C GLN A 102 -7.97 3.37 8.41
N MET A 103 -7.70 2.50 9.37
CA MET A 103 -7.99 1.07 9.27
C MET A 103 -9.50 0.80 9.15
N ASP A 104 -10.33 1.49 9.94
CA ASP A 104 -11.79 1.37 9.82
C ASP A 104 -12.29 1.85 8.45
N ALA A 105 -11.72 2.94 7.91
CA ALA A 105 -12.04 3.43 6.58
C ALA A 105 -11.63 2.43 5.50
N LEU A 106 -10.44 1.81 5.62
CA LEU A 106 -9.98 0.74 4.75
C LEU A 106 -10.95 -0.45 4.75
N ALA A 107 -11.30 -0.95 5.94
CA ALA A 107 -12.21 -2.09 6.07
C ALA A 107 -13.58 -1.80 5.43
N LYS A 108 -14.20 -0.67 5.74
CA LYS A 108 -15.48 -0.24 5.16
C LYS A 108 -15.41 -0.13 3.63
N ARG A 109 -14.31 0.40 3.10
CA ARG A 109 -14.12 0.49 1.66
C ARG A 109 -14.07 -0.89 1.01
N LEU A 110 -13.29 -1.79 1.59
CA LEU A 110 -13.15 -3.15 1.06
C LEU A 110 -14.46 -3.93 1.12
N GLU A 111 -15.18 -3.85 2.22
CA GLU A 111 -16.51 -4.46 2.35
C GLU A 111 -17.53 -3.93 1.33
N ALA A 112 -17.43 -2.65 0.97
CA ALA A 112 -18.35 -2.04 0.02
C ALA A 112 -18.01 -2.30 -1.46
N LEU A 113 -16.73 -2.50 -1.78
CA LEU A 113 -16.25 -2.46 -3.18
C LEU A 113 -15.58 -3.75 -3.64
N VAL A 114 -15.19 -4.63 -2.74
CA VAL A 114 -14.46 -5.86 -3.08
C VAL A 114 -15.34 -7.05 -2.76
N PRO A 115 -15.78 -7.84 -3.75
CA PRO A 115 -16.53 -9.06 -3.51
C PRO A 115 -15.80 -10.01 -2.55
N ASP A 116 -16.53 -10.73 -1.71
CA ASP A 116 -15.94 -11.59 -0.67
C ASP A 116 -15.05 -12.70 -1.23
N ASP A 117 -15.35 -13.15 -2.45
CA ASP A 117 -14.60 -14.19 -3.16
C ASP A 117 -13.51 -13.62 -4.09
N ALA A 118 -13.38 -12.30 -4.23
CA ALA A 118 -12.38 -11.68 -5.09
C ALA A 118 -10.96 -11.78 -4.50
N PRO A 119 -9.94 -12.04 -5.34
CA PRO A 119 -8.56 -11.99 -4.92
C PRO A 119 -8.18 -10.56 -4.54
N LEU A 120 -7.53 -10.42 -3.39
CA LEU A 120 -7.18 -9.13 -2.81
C LEU A 120 -5.77 -9.15 -2.27
N ILE A 121 -5.00 -8.11 -2.57
CA ILE A 121 -3.69 -7.81 -1.96
C ILE A 121 -3.75 -6.42 -1.34
N ILE A 122 -3.34 -6.31 -0.08
CA ILE A 122 -3.12 -5.03 0.59
C ILE A 122 -1.66 -4.97 1.03
N ALA A 123 -0.93 -3.97 0.59
CA ALA A 123 0.48 -3.82 0.93
C ALA A 123 0.83 -2.38 1.28
N GLY A 124 1.88 -2.21 2.10
CA GLY A 124 2.42 -0.90 2.43
C GLY A 124 2.87 -0.76 3.87
N ASP A 125 3.11 0.49 4.27
CA ASP A 125 3.50 0.86 5.61
C ASP A 125 2.26 1.05 6.50
N PHE A 126 2.03 0.10 7.38
CA PHE A 126 0.93 0.13 8.36
C PHE A 126 1.27 0.93 9.61
N ASN A 127 2.55 1.25 9.84
CA ASN A 127 3.04 1.89 11.07
C ASN A 127 2.55 1.19 12.36
N ASP A 128 2.25 -0.12 12.28
CA ASP A 128 1.60 -0.88 13.34
C ASP A 128 2.56 -1.87 14.03
N TRP A 129 3.52 -1.33 14.77
CA TRP A 129 4.47 -2.14 15.54
C TRP A 129 3.84 -2.98 16.66
N ARG A 130 2.58 -2.68 17.05
CA ARG A 130 1.80 -3.41 18.09
C ARG A 130 0.90 -4.49 17.52
N ASN A 131 0.92 -4.72 16.22
CA ASN A 131 0.16 -5.74 15.50
C ASN A 131 -1.38 -5.66 15.67
N ARG A 132 -1.93 -4.48 15.90
CA ARG A 132 -3.39 -4.27 16.09
C ARG A 132 -4.17 -4.29 14.77
N ALA A 133 -3.47 -4.05 13.65
CA ALA A 133 -4.05 -4.14 12.32
C ALA A 133 -4.42 -5.58 11.97
N HIS A 134 -3.67 -6.55 12.48
CA HIS A 134 -3.86 -7.96 12.16
C HIS A 134 -5.26 -8.44 12.54
N ASP A 135 -5.69 -8.21 13.79
CA ASP A 135 -6.98 -8.67 14.28
C ASP A 135 -8.14 -8.13 13.44
N LEU A 136 -8.07 -6.82 13.08
CA LEU A 136 -9.12 -6.20 12.28
C LEU A 136 -9.16 -6.72 10.84
N LEU A 137 -8.00 -6.88 10.19
CA LEU A 137 -7.94 -7.31 8.79
C LEU A 137 -8.16 -8.83 8.64
N ALA A 138 -7.58 -9.63 9.54
CA ALA A 138 -7.74 -11.08 9.51
C ALA A 138 -9.17 -11.48 9.87
N ASP A 139 -9.69 -11.01 11.01
CA ASP A 139 -10.99 -11.44 11.54
C ASP A 139 -12.16 -10.89 10.73
N ARG A 140 -12.05 -9.62 10.29
CA ARG A 140 -13.16 -8.94 9.60
C ARG A 140 -13.21 -9.18 8.11
N LEU A 141 -12.04 -9.30 7.46
CA LEU A 141 -11.93 -9.36 5.99
C LEU A 141 -11.39 -10.70 5.47
N GLY A 142 -11.12 -11.66 6.37
CA GLY A 142 -10.58 -12.96 5.98
C GLY A 142 -9.21 -12.88 5.33
N LEU A 143 -8.39 -11.90 5.71
CA LEU A 143 -7.07 -11.69 5.13
C LEU A 143 -5.98 -12.43 5.90
N VAL A 144 -5.00 -12.97 5.18
CA VAL A 144 -3.81 -13.61 5.76
C VAL A 144 -2.62 -12.68 5.58
N GLU A 145 -1.89 -12.39 6.66
CA GLU A 145 -0.60 -11.70 6.55
C GLU A 145 0.44 -12.68 6.02
N VAL A 146 1.11 -12.30 4.93
CA VAL A 146 1.95 -13.19 4.11
C VAL A 146 3.07 -13.83 4.92
N PHE A 147 3.85 -13.04 5.65
CA PHE A 147 4.97 -13.56 6.43
C PHE A 147 4.52 -14.35 7.67
N ALA A 148 3.45 -13.90 8.32
CA ALA A 148 2.89 -14.63 9.45
C ALA A 148 2.35 -16.00 9.03
N GLY A 149 1.74 -16.07 7.86
CA GLY A 149 1.22 -17.32 7.28
C GLY A 149 2.31 -18.35 6.95
N VAL A 150 3.51 -17.90 6.53
CA VAL A 150 4.61 -18.78 6.11
C VAL A 150 5.59 -19.08 7.24
N ILE A 151 6.02 -18.03 7.98
CA ILE A 151 7.08 -18.15 9.00
C ILE A 151 6.58 -17.91 10.44
N GLY A 152 5.26 -17.85 10.64
CA GLY A 152 4.62 -17.70 11.95
C GLY A 152 4.72 -16.31 12.58
N ARG A 153 5.30 -15.33 11.89
CA ARG A 153 5.45 -13.96 12.38
C ARG A 153 5.65 -12.96 11.24
N PRO A 154 5.15 -11.71 11.35
CA PRO A 154 5.41 -10.68 10.37
C PRO A 154 6.90 -10.33 10.27
N SER A 155 7.34 -9.95 9.07
CA SER A 155 8.72 -9.54 8.81
C SER A 155 9.06 -8.22 9.48
N ARG A 156 10.33 -8.04 9.86
CA ARG A 156 10.85 -6.76 10.34
C ARG A 156 11.34 -5.95 9.14
N SER A 157 11.00 -4.66 9.07
CA SER A 157 11.31 -3.82 7.92
C SER A 157 12.00 -2.50 8.26
N PHE A 158 11.94 -2.05 9.51
CA PHE A 158 12.48 -0.75 9.89
C PHE A 158 13.38 -0.82 11.17
N PRO A 159 14.46 0.00 11.25
CA PRO A 159 15.11 0.72 10.14
C PRO A 159 15.78 -0.27 9.16
N SER A 160 16.02 0.18 7.92
CA SER A 160 16.55 -0.69 6.85
C SER A 160 17.92 -1.29 7.15
N THR A 161 18.76 -0.57 7.91
CA THR A 161 20.12 -1.02 8.29
C THR A 161 20.13 -2.08 9.40
N LEU A 162 19.16 -2.03 10.32
CA LEU A 162 18.99 -3.01 11.41
C LEU A 162 17.49 -3.18 11.70
N PRO A 163 16.79 -4.02 10.98
CA PRO A 163 15.34 -4.15 11.09
C PRO A 163 14.90 -4.65 12.47
N MET A 164 14.20 -3.82 13.22
CA MET A 164 13.64 -4.13 14.55
C MET A 164 12.12 -4.04 14.58
N LEU A 165 11.53 -3.08 13.83
CA LEU A 165 10.10 -2.83 13.81
C LEU A 165 9.45 -3.47 12.57
N ARG A 166 8.21 -3.89 12.72
CA ARG A 166 7.40 -4.54 11.70
C ARG A 166 6.37 -3.55 11.20
N LEU A 167 6.77 -2.60 10.36
CA LEU A 167 5.92 -1.51 9.88
C LEU A 167 5.24 -1.84 8.57
N ASP A 168 6.00 -2.46 7.64
CA ASP A 168 5.48 -2.89 6.35
C ASP A 168 4.80 -4.26 6.46
N ARG A 169 3.67 -4.42 5.78
CA ARG A 169 2.86 -5.62 5.76
C ARG A 169 2.35 -5.92 4.36
N ILE A 170 2.12 -7.20 4.12
CA ILE A 170 1.38 -7.68 2.96
C ILE A 170 0.28 -8.60 3.47
N TYR A 171 -0.96 -8.25 3.17
CA TYR A 171 -2.13 -9.08 3.44
C TYR A 171 -2.73 -9.57 2.14
N THR A 172 -3.18 -10.81 2.12
CA THR A 172 -3.79 -11.42 0.94
C THR A 172 -5.06 -12.19 1.28
N ARG A 173 -5.94 -12.29 0.28
CA ARG A 173 -7.09 -13.20 0.25
C ARG A 173 -7.21 -13.81 -1.15
N GLY A 174 -7.55 -15.09 -1.23
CA GLY A 174 -7.68 -15.80 -2.50
C GLY A 174 -6.37 -16.28 -3.10
N PHE A 175 -5.30 -16.37 -2.28
CA PHE A 175 -3.98 -16.88 -2.71
C PHE A 175 -3.50 -18.00 -1.81
N ASN A 176 -2.79 -18.95 -2.41
CA ASN A 176 -1.96 -19.90 -1.70
C ASN A 176 -0.53 -19.36 -1.66
N ILE A 177 0.01 -19.13 -0.46
CA ILE A 177 1.33 -18.53 -0.26
C ILE A 177 2.34 -19.66 -0.18
N GLU A 178 3.19 -19.81 -1.20
CA GLU A 178 4.22 -20.85 -1.25
C GLU A 178 5.53 -20.41 -0.56
N ARG A 179 5.89 -19.13 -0.68
CA ARG A 179 7.12 -18.54 -0.10
C ARG A 179 6.89 -17.08 0.30
N ALA A 180 7.61 -16.63 1.32
CA ALA A 180 7.65 -15.24 1.78
C ALA A 180 9.07 -14.81 2.19
#